data_fbdd51006f2a73be7553335efcd0ed63
#
_entry.id   fbdd51006f2a73be7553335efcd0ed63
#
_cell.length_a   1.000
_cell.length_b   1.000
_cell.length_c   1.000
_cell.angle_alpha   90.00
_cell.angle_beta   90.00
_cell.angle_gamma   90.00
#
_symmetry.space_group_name_H-M   'P 1'
#
loop_
_entity.id
_entity.type
_entity.pdbx_description
1 polymer ?
#
loop_
_entity_poly.entity_id
_entity_poly.type
_entity_poly.pdbx_seq_one_letter_code
_entity_poly.pdbx_strand_id
1 'polypeptide(L)'
;MEMLAERFDDPAFYLGDPHATYRRLRVEDPVHWYEDGDFWVITKWDDIKFISTHPLLFSSSEIAILSGLVERRKGTHLRSPLDDQPSVMFMDPPQHAHYRKVVSWRFTPKMVNDIDDHVRRVIRDVVDGLPDGEFDLIERVAEPVPVYVFSKLLGVPADDWHQVVEWATLIANMGSGQGTAEDMEVIVNEVGPYLWTLVNERRGEPADDLLTLLTQAEFEGRPLDDGEIIGYGLTLLAAGSETTQSLIGGLGHVLTAFPDQTAPFFADPTPALAGNVVEETMRWWTPVMSMARKATTDVPLRDKVIREGDGVLLLYASANRDEDRWDDVDSFDIRRPDA
;
A
#
# COMPACT_ATOMS: atom_id res chain seq x y z
N MET A 1 -3.54 -27.00 -17.34
CA MET A 1 -2.89 -25.92 -16.57
C MET A 1 -2.42 -26.56 -15.28
N GLU A 2 -1.13 -26.73 -15.13
CA GLU A 2 -0.54 -27.25 -13.90
C GLU A 2 -0.88 -26.26 -12.78
N MET A 3 -1.52 -26.73 -11.69
CA MET A 3 -1.75 -25.85 -10.53
C MET A 3 -0.38 -25.49 -9.97
N LEU A 4 -0.09 -24.20 -9.92
CA LEU A 4 1.08 -23.71 -9.20
C LEU A 4 1.00 -24.27 -7.78
N ALA A 5 2.09 -24.85 -7.31
CA ALA A 5 2.19 -25.28 -5.90
C ALA A 5 1.89 -24.05 -5.03
N GLU A 6 1.15 -24.27 -3.95
CA GLU A 6 0.87 -23.20 -2.97
C GLU A 6 2.18 -22.73 -2.36
N ARG A 7 2.62 -21.55 -2.74
CA ARG A 7 3.89 -20.94 -2.32
C ARG A 7 3.63 -19.48 -1.97
N PHE A 8 2.82 -19.28 -0.91
CA PHE A 8 2.45 -17.93 -0.45
C PHE A 8 3.66 -17.12 0.05
N ASP A 9 4.78 -17.75 0.29
CA ASP A 9 6.08 -17.16 0.67
C ASP A 9 6.99 -16.86 -0.53
N ASP A 10 6.57 -17.19 -1.77
CA ASP A 10 7.36 -17.04 -2.99
C ASP A 10 6.77 -15.96 -3.90
N PRO A 11 7.50 -14.88 -4.22
CA PRO A 11 7.03 -13.85 -5.16
C PRO A 11 6.61 -14.41 -6.53
N ALA A 12 7.22 -15.49 -7.01
CA ALA A 12 6.88 -16.11 -8.29
C ALA A 12 5.44 -16.63 -8.32
N PHE A 13 4.86 -17.01 -7.18
CA PHE A 13 3.45 -17.39 -7.07
C PHE A 13 2.53 -16.23 -7.46
N TYR A 14 2.84 -15.02 -7.04
CA TYR A 14 2.04 -13.82 -7.30
C TYR A 14 2.24 -13.25 -8.71
N LEU A 15 3.40 -13.48 -9.32
CA LEU A 15 3.69 -13.10 -10.71
C LEU A 15 2.95 -14.00 -11.73
N GLY A 16 2.51 -15.18 -11.30
CA GLY A 16 1.67 -16.05 -12.10
C GLY A 16 0.19 -15.67 -12.03
N ASP A 17 -0.68 -16.66 -12.22
CA ASP A 17 -2.13 -16.52 -11.97
C ASP A 17 -2.51 -17.23 -10.66
N PRO A 18 -2.52 -16.54 -9.51
CA PRO A 18 -2.86 -17.14 -8.22
C PRO A 18 -4.38 -17.34 -8.04
N HIS A 19 -5.22 -16.74 -8.90
CA HIS A 19 -6.66 -16.71 -8.70
C HIS A 19 -7.33 -18.09 -8.74
N ALA A 20 -6.78 -19.04 -9.49
CA ALA A 20 -7.27 -20.43 -9.48
C ALA A 20 -7.08 -21.08 -8.09
N THR A 21 -5.92 -20.85 -7.45
CA THR A 21 -5.64 -21.29 -6.07
C THR A 21 -6.55 -20.58 -5.07
N TYR A 22 -6.71 -19.26 -5.19
CA TYR A 22 -7.59 -18.49 -4.31
C TYR A 22 -9.04 -18.96 -4.38
N ARG A 23 -9.58 -19.21 -5.59
CA ARG A 23 -10.93 -19.74 -5.77
C ARG A 23 -11.10 -21.09 -5.09
N ARG A 24 -10.16 -22.01 -5.29
CA ARG A 24 -10.21 -23.32 -4.64
C ARG A 24 -10.22 -23.18 -3.13
N LEU A 25 -9.32 -22.38 -2.56
CA LEU A 25 -9.26 -22.18 -1.10
C LEU A 25 -10.53 -21.51 -0.55
N ARG A 26 -11.10 -20.51 -1.23
CA ARG A 26 -12.38 -19.92 -0.79
C ARG A 26 -13.50 -20.95 -0.64
N VAL A 27 -13.51 -21.99 -1.47
CA VAL A 27 -14.53 -23.04 -1.46
C VAL A 27 -14.20 -24.17 -0.49
N GLU A 28 -12.97 -24.66 -0.52
CA GLU A 28 -12.58 -25.90 0.15
C GLU A 28 -12.01 -25.68 1.54
N ASP A 29 -11.18 -24.64 1.76
CA ASP A 29 -10.47 -24.36 2.99
C ASP A 29 -10.20 -22.85 3.17
N PRO A 30 -11.22 -22.03 3.44
CA PRO A 30 -11.12 -20.57 3.45
C PRO A 30 -10.24 -20.01 4.56
N VAL A 31 -9.97 -20.78 5.61
CA VAL A 31 -9.02 -20.52 6.69
C VAL A 31 -7.95 -21.59 6.61
N HIS A 32 -7.01 -21.38 5.71
CA HIS A 32 -6.02 -22.38 5.31
C HIS A 32 -4.73 -22.28 6.15
N TRP A 33 -4.27 -23.42 6.71
CA TRP A 33 -2.96 -23.49 7.33
C TRP A 33 -1.88 -23.78 6.28
N TYR A 34 -1.01 -22.80 6.06
CA TYR A 34 0.13 -22.96 5.15
C TYR A 34 1.33 -23.54 5.92
N GLU A 35 1.48 -24.87 5.86
CA GLU A 35 2.49 -25.62 6.61
C GLU A 35 3.92 -25.15 6.32
N ASP A 36 4.24 -24.96 5.03
CA ASP A 36 5.56 -24.49 4.62
C ASP A 36 5.91 -23.09 5.14
N GLY A 37 4.94 -22.23 5.38
CA GLY A 37 5.09 -20.86 5.87
C GLY A 37 4.92 -20.70 7.37
N ASP A 38 4.31 -21.66 8.06
CA ASP A 38 3.96 -21.59 9.48
C ASP A 38 3.03 -20.42 9.79
N PHE A 39 2.00 -20.22 8.94
CA PHE A 39 0.99 -19.17 9.12
C PHE A 39 -0.35 -19.54 8.46
N TRP A 40 -1.41 -18.88 8.93
CA TRP A 40 -2.76 -18.97 8.36
C TRP A 40 -2.91 -18.09 7.13
N VAL A 41 -3.63 -18.56 6.12
CA VAL A 41 -3.99 -17.82 4.91
C VAL A 41 -5.50 -17.66 4.87
N ILE A 42 -5.99 -16.45 4.87
CA ILE A 42 -7.42 -16.10 4.89
C ILE A 42 -7.84 -15.60 3.52
N THR A 43 -8.89 -16.19 2.96
CA THR A 43 -9.26 -15.98 1.56
C THR A 43 -10.63 -15.34 1.34
N LYS A 44 -11.55 -15.42 2.32
CA LYS A 44 -12.92 -14.90 2.23
C LYS A 44 -13.03 -13.47 2.73
N TRP A 45 -13.88 -12.68 2.08
CA TRP A 45 -14.09 -11.26 2.38
C TRP A 45 -14.57 -11.01 3.82
N ASP A 46 -15.58 -11.76 4.30
CA ASP A 46 -16.10 -11.57 5.64
C ASP A 46 -15.08 -11.90 6.74
N ASP A 47 -14.26 -12.95 6.54
CA ASP A 47 -13.23 -13.35 7.48
C ASP A 47 -12.11 -12.31 7.54
N ILE A 48 -11.68 -11.80 6.38
CA ILE A 48 -10.68 -10.74 6.26
C ILE A 48 -11.19 -9.44 6.90
N LYS A 49 -12.45 -9.08 6.65
CA LYS A 49 -13.09 -7.93 7.29
C LYS A 49 -13.14 -8.08 8.80
N PHE A 50 -13.53 -9.27 9.30
CA PHE A 50 -13.54 -9.55 10.72
C PHE A 50 -12.14 -9.32 11.32
N ILE A 51 -11.11 -9.95 10.78
CA ILE A 51 -9.73 -9.81 11.28
C ILE A 51 -9.26 -8.35 11.23
N SER A 52 -9.50 -7.66 10.12
CA SER A 52 -9.06 -6.27 9.91
C SER A 52 -9.74 -5.28 10.86
N THR A 53 -10.96 -5.57 11.34
CA THR A 53 -11.73 -4.70 12.24
C THR A 53 -11.58 -5.04 13.72
N HIS A 54 -10.80 -6.08 14.07
CA HIS A 54 -10.58 -6.52 15.45
C HIS A 54 -9.09 -6.46 15.84
N PRO A 55 -8.48 -5.25 15.89
CA PRO A 55 -7.03 -5.10 16.14
C PRO A 55 -6.61 -5.56 17.54
N LEU A 56 -7.52 -5.71 18.49
CA LEU A 56 -7.20 -6.26 19.79
C LEU A 56 -7.04 -7.79 19.77
N LEU A 57 -7.58 -8.47 18.75
CA LEU A 57 -7.42 -9.90 18.53
C LEU A 57 -6.32 -10.20 17.51
N PHE A 58 -6.05 -9.26 16.61
CA PHE A 58 -5.10 -9.41 15.50
C PHE A 58 -4.23 -8.16 15.36
N SER A 59 -3.06 -8.22 15.96
CA SER A 59 -2.09 -7.12 16.03
C SER A 59 -1.37 -6.88 14.71
N SER A 60 -1.08 -5.62 14.41
CA SER A 60 -0.18 -5.19 13.34
C SER A 60 1.23 -4.84 13.85
N SER A 61 1.43 -4.76 15.18
CA SER A 61 2.63 -4.13 15.75
C SER A 61 3.94 -4.87 15.44
N GLU A 62 3.89 -6.18 15.26
CA GLU A 62 5.09 -6.97 14.96
C GLU A 62 5.10 -7.45 13.50
N ILE A 63 3.91 -7.71 12.93
CA ILE A 63 3.73 -8.27 11.60
C ILE A 63 2.57 -7.58 10.91
N ALA A 64 2.85 -6.78 9.89
CA ALA A 64 1.82 -6.12 9.09
C ALA A 64 1.83 -6.54 7.61
N ILE A 65 2.93 -7.13 7.13
CA ILE A 65 3.17 -7.53 5.74
C ILE A 65 3.72 -8.94 5.64
N LEU A 66 3.65 -9.55 4.45
CA LEU A 66 4.09 -10.93 4.18
C LEU A 66 5.57 -11.16 4.52
N SER A 67 6.46 -10.20 4.21
CA SER A 67 7.88 -10.33 4.52
C SER A 67 8.12 -10.56 6.01
N GLY A 68 7.37 -9.89 6.90
CA GLY A 68 7.44 -10.10 8.34
C GLY A 68 7.05 -11.52 8.77
N LEU A 69 6.08 -12.17 8.10
CA LEU A 69 5.76 -13.59 8.33
C LEU A 69 6.93 -14.51 7.95
N VAL A 70 7.51 -14.24 6.77
CA VAL A 70 8.63 -15.04 6.22
C VAL A 70 9.90 -14.89 7.07
N GLU A 71 10.23 -13.66 7.47
CA GLU A 71 11.39 -13.37 8.32
C GLU A 71 11.27 -14.00 9.70
N ARG A 72 10.09 -13.91 10.30
CA ARG A 72 9.81 -14.56 11.59
C ARG A 72 10.12 -16.05 11.55
N ARG A 73 9.67 -16.76 10.51
CA ARG A 73 9.94 -18.18 10.32
C ARG A 73 11.43 -18.47 10.16
N LYS A 74 12.14 -17.66 9.35
CA LYS A 74 13.57 -17.84 9.10
C LYS A 74 14.46 -17.46 10.29
N GLY A 75 13.91 -16.75 11.27
CA GLY A 75 14.68 -16.12 12.35
C GLY A 75 15.66 -15.06 11.84
N THR A 76 15.41 -14.52 10.68
CA THR A 76 16.26 -13.54 9.98
C THR A 76 15.60 -12.17 9.96
N HIS A 77 15.52 -11.51 11.10
CA HIS A 77 15.15 -10.10 11.09
C HIS A 77 16.42 -9.27 10.86
N LEU A 78 16.56 -8.73 9.64
CA LEU A 78 17.57 -7.70 9.37
C LEU A 78 17.11 -6.41 10.05
N ARG A 79 17.60 -6.17 11.29
CA ARG A 79 17.33 -4.92 11.99
C ARG A 79 17.84 -3.75 11.16
N SER A 80 16.91 -2.91 10.75
CA SER A 80 17.16 -1.59 10.18
C SER A 80 17.23 -0.55 11.30
N PRO A 81 18.03 0.51 11.18
CA PRO A 81 17.90 1.68 12.05
C PRO A 81 16.49 2.32 12.04
N LEU A 82 15.69 1.99 11.03
CA LEU A 82 14.30 2.43 10.90
C LEU A 82 13.32 1.56 11.71
N ASP A 83 13.71 0.38 12.15
CA ASP A 83 12.85 -0.52 12.94
C ASP A 83 12.55 0.03 14.34
N ASP A 84 13.46 0.84 14.86
CA ASP A 84 13.28 1.54 16.13
C ASP A 84 12.45 2.83 15.96
N GLN A 85 12.12 3.21 14.71
CA GLN A 85 11.29 4.38 14.43
C GLN A 85 9.81 4.00 14.37
N PRO A 86 8.94 4.74 15.05
CA PRO A 86 7.53 4.46 15.04
C PRO A 86 6.95 4.61 13.63
N SER A 87 6.38 3.53 13.07
CA SER A 87 5.61 3.58 11.83
C SER A 87 4.15 3.28 12.13
N VAL A 88 3.25 4.13 11.65
CA VAL A 88 1.80 3.95 11.83
C VAL A 88 1.29 2.62 11.26
N MET A 89 2.02 2.01 10.33
CA MET A 89 1.69 0.70 9.77
C MET A 89 1.88 -0.43 10.79
N PHE A 90 2.87 -0.30 11.69
CA PHE A 90 3.26 -1.29 12.70
C PHE A 90 2.83 -0.87 14.10
N MET A 91 1.60 -0.39 14.24
CA MET A 91 1.04 0.04 15.51
C MET A 91 -0.35 -0.54 15.75
N ASP A 92 -0.66 -0.74 17.02
CA ASP A 92 -2.00 -1.11 17.49
C ASP A 92 -2.67 0.04 18.26
N PRO A 93 -4.01 0.00 18.45
CA PRO A 93 -4.69 0.92 19.36
C PRO A 93 -4.18 0.78 20.81
N PRO A 94 -4.08 1.89 21.58
CA PRO A 94 -4.50 3.26 21.23
C PRO A 94 -3.44 4.04 20.45
N GLN A 95 -2.19 3.58 20.40
CA GLN A 95 -1.07 4.30 19.81
C GLN A 95 -1.33 4.61 18.32
N HIS A 96 -1.77 3.62 17.53
CA HIS A 96 -2.14 3.80 16.13
C HIS A 96 -3.12 4.97 15.92
N ALA A 97 -4.18 5.03 16.74
CA ALA A 97 -5.19 6.09 16.60
C ALA A 97 -4.61 7.48 16.89
N HIS A 98 -3.71 7.59 17.85
CA HIS A 98 -3.05 8.84 18.19
C HIS A 98 -2.11 9.30 17.08
N TYR A 99 -1.24 8.42 16.59
CA TYR A 99 -0.32 8.74 15.49
C TYR A 99 -1.07 9.10 14.21
N ARG A 100 -2.08 8.30 13.81
CA ARG A 100 -2.90 8.59 12.64
C ARG A 100 -3.59 9.94 12.72
N LYS A 101 -4.03 10.35 13.91
CA LYS A 101 -4.69 11.64 14.13
C LYS A 101 -3.77 12.83 13.82
N VAL A 102 -2.45 12.69 14.00
CA VAL A 102 -1.47 13.76 13.72
C VAL A 102 -1.60 14.27 12.29
N VAL A 103 -1.76 13.38 11.32
CA VAL A 103 -1.83 13.75 9.89
C VAL A 103 -3.24 13.77 9.32
N SER A 104 -4.23 13.18 9.99
CA SER A 104 -5.57 12.93 9.44
C SER A 104 -6.31 14.18 8.96
N TRP A 105 -6.08 15.34 9.59
CA TRP A 105 -6.74 16.57 9.20
C TRP A 105 -6.22 17.15 7.86
N ARG A 106 -5.03 16.73 7.39
CA ARG A 106 -4.50 17.06 6.07
C ARG A 106 -5.09 16.20 4.94
N PHE A 107 -5.78 15.11 5.29
CA PHE A 107 -6.42 14.22 4.31
C PHE A 107 -7.95 14.34 4.31
N THR A 108 -8.45 15.54 4.61
CA THR A 108 -9.89 15.84 4.52
C THR A 108 -10.31 16.09 3.06
N PRO A 109 -11.59 15.86 2.70
CA PRO A 109 -12.08 16.14 1.34
C PRO A 109 -11.76 17.57 0.87
N LYS A 110 -11.78 18.56 1.78
CA LYS A 110 -11.41 19.94 1.45
C LYS A 110 -9.94 20.03 1.01
N MET A 111 -9.04 19.46 1.80
CA MET A 111 -7.61 19.51 1.51
C MET A 111 -7.26 18.74 0.23
N VAL A 112 -7.96 17.62 -0.03
CA VAL A 112 -7.82 16.87 -1.27
C VAL A 112 -8.27 17.71 -2.47
N ASN A 113 -9.36 18.47 -2.36
CA ASN A 113 -9.78 19.38 -3.41
C ASN A 113 -8.78 20.54 -3.62
N ASP A 114 -8.13 21.02 -2.58
CA ASP A 114 -7.15 22.11 -2.66
C ASP A 114 -5.88 21.70 -3.47
N ILE A 115 -5.59 20.40 -3.58
CA ILE A 115 -4.48 19.88 -4.40
C ILE A 115 -4.89 19.48 -5.83
N ASP A 116 -6.18 19.52 -6.20
CA ASP A 116 -6.66 19.07 -7.53
C ASP A 116 -5.92 19.77 -8.67
N ASP A 117 -5.78 21.11 -8.61
CA ASP A 117 -5.04 21.88 -9.60
C ASP A 117 -3.57 21.48 -9.71
N HIS A 118 -2.96 21.05 -8.60
CA HIS A 118 -1.59 20.55 -8.60
C HIS A 118 -1.51 19.18 -9.27
N VAL A 119 -2.40 18.26 -8.89
CA VAL A 119 -2.48 16.92 -9.51
C VAL A 119 -2.67 17.03 -11.02
N ARG A 120 -3.59 17.89 -11.46
CA ARG A 120 -3.83 18.11 -12.90
C ARG A 120 -2.63 18.70 -13.63
N ARG A 121 -1.83 19.55 -12.97
CA ARG A 121 -0.60 20.07 -13.57
C ARG A 121 0.43 18.97 -13.70
N VAL A 122 0.70 18.23 -12.64
CA VAL A 122 1.63 17.09 -12.66
C VAL A 122 1.29 16.11 -13.78
N ILE A 123 0.01 15.72 -13.89
CA ILE A 123 -0.44 14.79 -14.93
C ILE A 123 -0.21 15.39 -16.34
N ARG A 124 -0.53 16.67 -16.54
CA ARG A 124 -0.29 17.33 -17.83
C ARG A 124 1.19 17.37 -18.17
N ASP A 125 2.03 17.79 -17.24
CA ASP A 125 3.47 17.91 -17.45
C ASP A 125 4.09 16.54 -17.80
N VAL A 126 3.65 15.46 -17.13
CA VAL A 126 4.07 14.09 -17.43
C VAL A 126 3.57 13.67 -18.81
N VAL A 127 2.29 13.88 -19.13
CA VAL A 127 1.70 13.48 -20.41
C VAL A 127 2.30 14.28 -21.58
N ASP A 128 2.51 15.58 -21.42
CA ASP A 128 3.13 16.44 -22.44
C ASP A 128 4.61 16.08 -22.68
N GLY A 129 5.26 15.46 -21.70
CA GLY A 129 6.65 14.96 -21.81
C GLY A 129 6.77 13.56 -22.39
N LEU A 130 5.68 12.87 -22.73
CA LEU A 130 5.73 11.54 -23.32
C LEU A 130 6.33 11.57 -24.72
N PRO A 131 7.16 10.58 -25.09
CA PRO A 131 7.70 10.47 -26.43
C PRO A 131 6.61 10.06 -27.43
N ASP A 132 6.82 10.44 -28.70
CA ASP A 132 6.03 9.88 -29.79
C ASP A 132 6.30 8.38 -29.95
N GLY A 133 5.24 7.56 -30.01
CA GLY A 133 5.35 6.12 -30.23
C GLY A 133 5.20 5.27 -28.95
N GLU A 134 5.92 4.16 -28.88
CA GLU A 134 5.86 3.23 -27.76
C GLU A 134 6.68 3.73 -26.56
N PHE A 135 6.14 3.59 -25.36
CA PHE A 135 6.83 3.91 -24.11
C PHE A 135 6.39 2.95 -22.99
N ASP A 136 7.18 2.84 -21.95
CA ASP A 136 6.82 2.13 -20.75
C ASP A 136 5.88 2.99 -19.88
N LEU A 137 4.63 2.54 -19.70
CA LEU A 137 3.61 3.26 -18.93
C LEU A 137 4.01 3.38 -17.45
N ILE A 138 4.66 2.35 -16.90
CA ILE A 138 5.05 2.37 -15.49
C ILE A 138 6.13 3.42 -15.29
N GLU A 139 7.24 3.33 -16.03
CA GLU A 139 8.37 4.25 -15.92
C GLU A 139 7.97 5.71 -16.19
N ARG A 140 7.15 5.94 -17.22
CA ARG A 140 6.87 7.29 -17.71
C ARG A 140 5.68 7.96 -17.03
N VAL A 141 4.73 7.20 -16.49
CA VAL A 141 3.48 7.77 -15.94
C VAL A 141 3.19 7.25 -14.53
N ALA A 142 3.11 5.93 -14.35
CA ALA A 142 2.60 5.36 -13.12
C ALA A 142 3.53 5.60 -11.93
N GLU A 143 4.82 5.60 -12.13
CA GLU A 143 5.84 5.84 -11.11
C GLU A 143 6.00 7.33 -10.78
N PRO A 144 6.24 8.26 -11.72
CA PRO A 144 6.50 9.66 -11.39
C PRO A 144 5.25 10.41 -10.89
N VAL A 145 4.06 10.13 -11.40
CA VAL A 145 2.85 10.90 -11.04
C VAL A 145 2.56 10.89 -9.53
N PRO A 146 2.43 9.73 -8.85
CA PRO A 146 2.16 9.73 -7.42
C PRO A 146 3.31 10.32 -6.60
N VAL A 147 4.56 10.07 -6.99
CA VAL A 147 5.73 10.62 -6.29
C VAL A 147 5.76 12.14 -6.36
N TYR A 148 5.53 12.74 -7.53
CA TYR A 148 5.51 14.20 -7.69
C TYR A 148 4.37 14.85 -6.89
N VAL A 149 3.19 14.24 -6.92
CA VAL A 149 2.06 14.71 -6.11
C VAL A 149 2.39 14.65 -4.63
N PHE A 150 2.96 13.52 -4.17
CA PHE A 150 3.24 13.32 -2.76
C PHE A 150 4.43 14.13 -2.27
N SER A 151 5.46 14.31 -3.10
CA SER A 151 6.61 15.16 -2.81
C SER A 151 6.19 16.61 -2.52
N LYS A 152 5.24 17.13 -3.30
CA LYS A 152 4.67 18.46 -3.05
C LYS A 152 3.92 18.54 -1.73
N LEU A 153 3.12 17.52 -1.40
CA LEU A 153 2.41 17.45 -0.11
C LEU A 153 3.37 17.38 1.07
N LEU A 154 4.45 16.63 0.92
CA LEU A 154 5.47 16.46 1.94
C LEU A 154 6.28 17.75 2.14
N GLY A 155 6.44 18.57 1.11
CA GLY A 155 7.22 19.81 1.14
C GLY A 155 8.59 19.69 0.47
N VAL A 156 8.80 18.67 -0.37
CA VAL A 156 10.01 18.48 -1.16
C VAL A 156 10.08 19.52 -2.29
N PRO A 157 11.22 20.20 -2.49
CA PRO A 157 11.45 21.08 -3.63
C PRO A 157 11.25 20.37 -4.97
N ALA A 158 10.71 21.09 -5.96
CA ALA A 158 10.40 20.50 -7.28
C ALA A 158 11.65 19.97 -8.02
N ASP A 159 12.78 20.62 -7.83
CA ASP A 159 14.05 20.24 -8.47
C ASP A 159 14.54 18.86 -7.99
N ASP A 160 14.09 18.41 -6.81
CA ASP A 160 14.51 17.15 -6.21
C ASP A 160 13.56 15.97 -6.51
N TRP A 161 12.39 16.21 -7.15
CA TRP A 161 11.36 15.17 -7.31
C TRP A 161 11.84 13.94 -8.09
N HIS A 162 12.73 14.10 -9.08
CA HIS A 162 13.31 12.97 -9.80
C HIS A 162 14.12 12.05 -8.87
N GLN A 163 14.93 12.64 -7.99
CA GLN A 163 15.70 11.87 -7.00
C GLN A 163 14.77 11.15 -6.01
N VAL A 164 13.65 11.79 -5.63
CA VAL A 164 12.66 11.17 -4.73
C VAL A 164 11.96 9.97 -5.38
N VAL A 165 11.80 9.94 -6.71
CA VAL A 165 11.29 8.75 -7.43
C VAL A 165 12.22 7.55 -7.22
N GLU A 166 13.52 7.73 -7.39
CA GLU A 166 14.51 6.68 -7.16
C GLU A 166 14.48 6.19 -5.70
N TRP A 167 14.45 7.12 -4.75
CA TRP A 167 14.37 6.78 -3.33
C TRP A 167 13.07 6.08 -2.93
N ALA A 168 11.93 6.48 -3.50
CA ALA A 168 10.65 5.82 -3.25
C ALA A 168 10.69 4.35 -3.68
N THR A 169 11.32 4.05 -4.81
CA THR A 169 11.52 2.68 -5.29
C THR A 169 12.39 1.86 -4.33
N LEU A 170 13.49 2.44 -3.82
CA LEU A 170 14.33 1.75 -2.83
C LEU A 170 13.56 1.44 -1.53
N ILE A 171 12.78 2.42 -1.04
CA ILE A 171 11.96 2.25 0.17
C ILE A 171 10.90 1.16 -0.05
N ALA A 172 10.25 1.13 -1.22
CA ALA A 172 9.28 0.12 -1.60
C ALA A 172 9.90 -1.29 -1.65
N ASN A 173 11.10 -1.43 -2.25
CA ASN A 173 11.85 -2.68 -2.27
C ASN A 173 12.16 -3.19 -0.87
N MET A 174 12.55 -2.31 0.05
CA MET A 174 12.75 -2.68 1.46
C MET A 174 11.46 -3.21 2.10
N GLY A 175 10.34 -2.51 1.88
CA GLY A 175 9.03 -2.91 2.40
C GLY A 175 8.53 -4.25 1.85
N SER A 176 8.82 -4.56 0.59
CA SER A 176 8.44 -5.82 -0.06
C SER A 176 9.36 -7.01 0.25
N GLY A 177 10.46 -6.78 0.98
CA GLY A 177 11.48 -7.80 1.27
C GLY A 177 12.40 -8.11 0.09
N GLN A 178 12.41 -7.26 -0.95
CA GLN A 178 13.32 -7.35 -2.10
C GLN A 178 14.52 -6.41 -1.97
N GLY A 179 14.52 -5.55 -0.94
CA GLY A 179 15.59 -4.60 -0.69
C GLY A 179 16.92 -5.26 -0.37
N THR A 180 18.00 -4.59 -0.77
CA THR A 180 19.38 -5.01 -0.58
C THR A 180 20.05 -4.23 0.55
N ALA A 181 21.24 -4.67 0.97
CA ALA A 181 22.07 -3.92 1.90
C ALA A 181 22.52 -2.56 1.29
N GLU A 182 22.72 -2.50 -0.02
CA GLU A 182 23.06 -1.27 -0.74
C GLU A 182 21.89 -0.29 -0.72
N ASP A 183 20.66 -0.76 -0.93
CA ASP A 183 19.45 0.08 -0.82
C ASP A 183 19.33 0.69 0.59
N MET A 184 19.60 -0.12 1.61
CA MET A 184 19.60 0.35 3.00
C MET A 184 20.69 1.42 3.24
N GLU A 185 21.89 1.26 2.68
CA GLU A 185 22.95 2.26 2.79
C GLU A 185 22.51 3.60 2.17
N VAL A 186 21.85 3.60 1.03
CA VAL A 186 21.30 4.81 0.40
C VAL A 186 20.22 5.45 1.29
N ILE A 187 19.28 4.66 1.82
CA ILE A 187 18.23 5.17 2.70
C ILE A 187 18.82 5.85 3.95
N VAL A 188 19.81 5.23 4.56
CA VAL A 188 20.45 5.74 5.80
C VAL A 188 21.34 6.94 5.51
N ASN A 189 22.12 6.93 4.44
CA ASN A 189 23.17 7.92 4.20
C ASN A 189 22.71 9.08 3.31
N GLU A 190 21.62 8.94 2.55
CA GLU A 190 21.11 9.99 1.67
C GLU A 190 19.69 10.41 2.04
N VAL A 191 18.72 9.50 2.05
CA VAL A 191 17.31 9.85 2.26
C VAL A 191 17.07 10.40 3.66
N GLY A 192 17.60 9.73 4.68
CA GLY A 192 17.48 10.19 6.07
C GLY A 192 18.04 11.60 6.31
N PRO A 193 19.31 11.86 5.94
CA PRO A 193 19.91 13.19 6.04
C PRO A 193 19.20 14.27 5.21
N TYR A 194 18.69 13.91 4.02
CA TYR A 194 17.90 14.82 3.20
C TYR A 194 16.60 15.24 3.92
N LEU A 195 15.82 14.27 4.40
CA LEU A 195 14.59 14.55 5.14
C LEU A 195 14.89 15.35 6.43
N TRP A 196 15.97 15.01 7.13
CA TRP A 196 16.41 15.76 8.32
C TRP A 196 16.70 17.23 7.99
N THR A 197 17.32 17.51 6.84
CA THR A 197 17.57 18.86 6.37
C THR A 197 16.27 19.63 6.16
N LEU A 198 15.32 19.02 5.42
CA LEU A 198 14.00 19.63 5.21
C LEU A 198 13.24 19.88 6.51
N VAL A 199 13.28 18.92 7.46
CA VAL A 199 12.67 19.07 8.79
C VAL A 199 13.22 20.30 9.52
N ASN A 200 14.55 20.51 9.50
CA ASN A 200 15.16 21.67 10.16
C ASN A 200 14.82 22.99 9.47
N GLU A 201 14.76 23.00 8.14
CA GLU A 201 14.27 24.16 7.39
C GLU A 201 12.84 24.53 7.79
N ARG A 202 11.94 23.54 7.90
CA ARG A 202 10.54 23.78 8.31
C ARG A 202 10.37 24.22 9.74
N ARG A 203 11.31 23.89 10.63
CA ARG A 203 11.34 24.46 12.00
C ARG A 203 11.69 25.94 12.01
N GLY A 204 12.57 26.37 11.11
CA GLY A 204 12.95 27.77 10.96
C GLY A 204 11.95 28.58 10.14
N GLU A 205 11.48 28.01 9.04
CA GLU A 205 10.57 28.63 8.07
C GLU A 205 9.38 27.68 7.78
N PRO A 206 8.30 27.75 8.58
CA PRO A 206 7.11 26.94 8.35
C PRO A 206 6.45 27.19 6.98
N ALA A 207 6.03 26.13 6.29
CA ALA A 207 5.32 26.16 5.02
C ALA A 207 3.99 25.42 5.12
N ASP A 208 3.18 25.46 4.06
CA ASP A 208 1.92 24.72 3.99
C ASP A 208 2.14 23.30 3.47
N ASP A 209 2.85 22.48 4.25
CA ASP A 209 3.20 21.08 3.91
C ASP A 209 3.13 20.14 5.11
N LEU A 210 3.27 18.83 4.85
CA LEU A 210 3.21 17.78 5.86
C LEU A 210 4.41 17.83 6.82
N LEU A 211 5.61 18.18 6.34
CA LEU A 211 6.78 18.30 7.22
C LEU A 211 6.59 19.38 8.25
N THR A 212 6.09 20.57 7.86
CA THR A 212 5.74 21.64 8.82
C THR A 212 4.75 21.15 9.85
N LEU A 213 3.71 20.45 9.42
CA LEU A 213 2.71 19.88 10.32
C LEU A 213 3.34 18.93 11.33
N LEU A 214 4.21 18.03 10.87
CA LEU A 214 4.88 17.05 11.73
C LEU A 214 5.83 17.74 12.73
N THR A 215 6.53 18.82 12.34
CA THR A 215 7.39 19.59 13.25
C THR A 215 6.61 20.31 14.36
N GLN A 216 5.33 20.57 14.16
CA GLN A 216 4.43 21.23 15.11
C GLN A 216 3.52 20.26 15.86
N ALA A 217 3.56 18.97 15.51
CA ALA A 217 2.70 17.96 16.10
C ALA A 217 3.18 17.52 17.48
N GLU A 218 2.22 17.16 18.32
CA GLU A 218 2.47 16.56 19.62
C GLU A 218 1.90 15.15 19.70
N PHE A 219 2.65 14.27 20.35
CA PHE A 219 2.22 12.94 20.72
C PHE A 219 2.31 12.78 22.24
N GLU A 220 1.19 12.50 22.90
CA GLU A 220 1.09 12.36 24.37
C GLU A 220 1.66 13.54 25.15
N GLY A 221 1.49 14.77 24.63
CA GLY A 221 1.91 16.03 25.29
C GLY A 221 3.39 16.36 25.10
N ARG A 222 4.12 15.65 24.23
CA ARG A 222 5.48 16.02 23.81
C ARG A 222 5.54 16.24 22.29
N PRO A 223 6.41 17.13 21.80
CA PRO A 223 6.69 17.22 20.37
C PRO A 223 7.20 15.88 19.83
N LEU A 224 6.94 15.63 18.54
CA LEU A 224 7.59 14.53 17.82
C LEU A 224 9.10 14.79 17.75
N ASP A 225 9.90 13.75 17.94
CA ASP A 225 11.33 13.83 17.70
C ASP A 225 11.70 13.70 16.22
N ASP A 226 12.96 13.93 15.86
CA ASP A 226 13.42 13.91 14.47
C ASP A 226 13.25 12.55 13.82
N GLY A 227 13.49 11.47 14.55
CA GLY A 227 13.33 10.12 14.07
C GLY A 227 11.86 9.79 13.76
N GLU A 228 10.94 10.20 14.64
CA GLU A 228 9.50 10.06 14.44
C GLU A 228 9.03 10.82 13.18
N ILE A 229 9.51 12.06 12.98
CA ILE A 229 9.15 12.89 11.82
C ILE A 229 9.69 12.26 10.53
N ILE A 230 10.96 11.82 10.52
CA ILE A 230 11.58 11.16 9.37
C ILE A 230 10.87 9.84 9.07
N GLY A 231 10.59 9.02 10.09
CA GLY A 231 9.83 7.78 9.96
C GLY A 231 8.44 7.99 9.35
N TYR A 232 7.75 9.06 9.74
CA TYR A 232 6.51 9.48 9.09
C TYR A 232 6.71 9.83 7.62
N GLY A 233 7.71 10.65 7.31
CA GLY A 233 8.02 11.07 5.94
C GLY A 233 8.28 9.87 5.02
N LEU A 234 9.11 8.92 5.47
CA LEU A 234 9.40 7.68 4.75
C LEU A 234 8.16 6.81 4.57
N THR A 235 7.37 6.61 5.64
CA THR A 235 6.14 5.81 5.59
C THR A 235 5.12 6.41 4.62
N LEU A 236 4.93 7.73 4.65
CA LEU A 236 3.98 8.40 3.79
C LEU A 236 4.43 8.38 2.33
N LEU A 237 5.74 8.54 2.08
CA LEU A 237 6.30 8.46 0.74
C LEU A 237 6.09 7.06 0.12
N ALA A 238 6.43 6.01 0.85
CA ALA A 238 6.23 4.63 0.41
C ALA A 238 4.74 4.32 0.16
N ALA A 239 3.88 4.59 1.15
CA ALA A 239 2.46 4.27 1.07
C ALA A 239 1.72 5.04 -0.04
N GLY A 240 2.10 6.30 -0.29
CA GLY A 240 1.49 7.14 -1.31
C GLY A 240 1.96 6.84 -2.74
N SER A 241 3.16 6.30 -2.90
CA SER A 241 3.77 6.06 -4.21
C SER A 241 3.40 4.70 -4.78
N GLU A 242 3.79 3.61 -4.13
CA GLU A 242 3.72 2.25 -4.66
C GLU A 242 2.30 1.78 -4.96
N THR A 243 1.37 2.03 -4.04
CA THR A 243 -0.03 1.61 -4.20
C THR A 243 -0.72 2.35 -5.35
N THR A 244 -0.45 3.64 -5.49
CA THR A 244 -1.00 4.47 -6.56
C THR A 244 -0.35 4.15 -7.91
N GLN A 245 0.96 3.90 -7.94
CA GLN A 245 1.68 3.39 -9.12
C GLN A 245 1.06 2.09 -9.62
N SER A 246 0.85 1.11 -8.73
CA SER A 246 0.20 -0.17 -9.08
C SER A 246 -1.20 0.04 -9.63
N LEU A 247 -1.99 0.96 -9.05
CA LEU A 247 -3.33 1.28 -9.53
C LEU A 247 -3.31 1.91 -10.92
N ILE A 248 -2.41 2.87 -11.19
CA ILE A 248 -2.28 3.51 -12.51
C ILE A 248 -1.83 2.49 -13.56
N GLY A 249 -0.87 1.63 -13.23
CA GLY A 249 -0.45 0.51 -14.09
C GLY A 249 -1.59 -0.46 -14.39
N GLY A 250 -2.33 -0.86 -13.35
CA GLY A 250 -3.53 -1.69 -13.47
C GLY A 250 -4.62 -1.03 -14.31
N LEU A 251 -4.83 0.29 -14.15
CA LEU A 251 -5.76 1.06 -14.98
C LEU A 251 -5.36 1.00 -16.46
N GLY A 252 -4.08 1.22 -16.78
CA GLY A 252 -3.56 1.08 -18.15
C GLY A 252 -3.84 -0.31 -18.74
N HIS A 253 -3.66 -1.36 -17.93
CA HIS A 253 -3.96 -2.73 -18.34
C HIS A 253 -5.46 -2.92 -18.61
N VAL A 254 -6.35 -2.56 -17.69
CA VAL A 254 -7.80 -2.81 -17.86
C VAL A 254 -8.40 -1.97 -18.97
N LEU A 255 -7.92 -0.75 -19.21
CA LEU A 255 -8.37 0.08 -20.32
C LEU A 255 -8.09 -0.55 -21.70
N THR A 256 -7.04 -1.35 -21.81
CA THR A 256 -6.66 -2.05 -23.05
C THR A 256 -7.22 -3.47 -23.12
N ALA A 257 -7.30 -4.18 -22.00
CA ALA A 257 -7.75 -5.56 -21.92
C ALA A 257 -9.29 -5.70 -22.05
N PHE A 258 -10.05 -4.68 -21.63
CA PHE A 258 -11.51 -4.69 -21.60
C PHE A 258 -12.13 -3.51 -22.39
N PRO A 259 -11.85 -3.38 -23.71
CA PRO A 259 -12.28 -2.22 -24.49
C PRO A 259 -13.79 -2.02 -24.53
N ASP A 260 -14.59 -3.11 -24.54
CA ASP A 260 -16.06 -3.02 -24.54
C ASP A 260 -16.60 -2.44 -23.21
N GLN A 261 -15.93 -2.71 -22.10
CA GLN A 261 -16.28 -2.19 -20.78
C GLN A 261 -15.85 -0.74 -20.63
N THR A 262 -14.72 -0.36 -21.21
CA THR A 262 -14.13 0.99 -21.03
C THR A 262 -14.59 1.99 -22.10
N ALA A 263 -15.14 1.54 -23.24
CA ALA A 263 -15.65 2.40 -24.30
C ALA A 263 -16.67 3.48 -23.82
N PRO A 264 -17.62 3.19 -22.92
CA PRO A 264 -18.51 4.21 -22.37
C PRO A 264 -17.80 5.34 -21.64
N PHE A 265 -16.73 5.03 -20.92
CA PHE A 265 -15.90 6.03 -20.25
C PHE A 265 -15.21 6.97 -21.24
N PHE A 266 -14.64 6.43 -22.34
CA PHE A 266 -14.02 7.25 -23.38
C PHE A 266 -15.02 8.07 -24.19
N ALA A 267 -16.26 7.57 -24.35
CA ALA A 267 -17.31 8.29 -25.07
C ALA A 267 -17.87 9.48 -24.28
N ASP A 268 -17.99 9.37 -22.95
CA ASP A 268 -18.52 10.42 -22.07
C ASP A 268 -17.87 10.31 -20.66
N PRO A 269 -16.66 10.89 -20.48
CA PRO A 269 -15.88 10.78 -19.23
C PRO A 269 -16.45 11.68 -18.14
N THR A 270 -17.50 11.24 -17.47
CA THR A 270 -18.04 11.94 -16.31
C THR A 270 -17.25 11.60 -15.03
N PRO A 271 -17.19 12.50 -14.01
CA PRO A 271 -16.53 12.19 -12.73
C PRO A 271 -17.08 10.92 -12.04
N ALA A 272 -18.39 10.68 -12.12
CA ALA A 272 -19.01 9.50 -11.56
C ALA A 272 -18.50 8.21 -12.24
N LEU A 273 -18.45 8.22 -13.58
CA LEU A 273 -17.98 7.06 -14.33
C LEU A 273 -16.47 6.85 -14.14
N ALA A 274 -15.68 7.92 -14.03
CA ALA A 274 -14.28 7.85 -13.68
C ALA A 274 -14.08 7.22 -12.30
N GLY A 275 -14.88 7.59 -11.29
CA GLY A 275 -14.90 6.95 -9.99
C GLY A 275 -15.16 5.46 -10.08
N ASN A 276 -16.19 5.05 -10.80
CA ASN A 276 -16.52 3.63 -10.99
C ASN A 276 -15.37 2.83 -11.65
N VAL A 277 -14.72 3.42 -12.67
CA VAL A 277 -13.56 2.80 -13.32
C VAL A 277 -12.43 2.58 -12.31
N VAL A 278 -12.16 3.55 -11.45
CA VAL A 278 -11.11 3.46 -10.42
C VAL A 278 -11.48 2.39 -9.37
N GLU A 279 -12.70 2.40 -8.84
CA GLU A 279 -13.15 1.44 -7.83
C GLU A 279 -13.11 0.00 -8.37
N GLU A 280 -13.65 -0.23 -9.57
CA GLU A 280 -13.59 -1.56 -10.18
C GLU A 280 -12.15 -1.98 -10.53
N THR A 281 -11.27 -1.03 -10.90
CA THR A 281 -9.85 -1.33 -11.07
C THR A 281 -9.22 -1.75 -9.74
N MET A 282 -9.51 -1.05 -8.65
CA MET A 282 -9.02 -1.43 -7.32
C MET A 282 -9.49 -2.82 -6.90
N ARG A 283 -10.74 -3.18 -7.19
CA ARG A 283 -11.26 -4.51 -6.93
C ARG A 283 -10.58 -5.58 -7.79
N TRP A 284 -10.54 -5.38 -9.10
CA TRP A 284 -10.11 -6.40 -10.08
C TRP A 284 -8.59 -6.60 -10.10
N TRP A 285 -7.83 -5.51 -10.03
CA TRP A 285 -6.36 -5.48 -10.01
C TRP A 285 -5.78 -5.69 -8.61
N THR A 286 -6.41 -5.11 -7.62
CA THR A 286 -6.04 -5.16 -6.20
C THR A 286 -4.58 -4.75 -5.94
N PRO A 287 -4.25 -3.45 -5.94
CA PRO A 287 -2.88 -2.95 -5.75
C PRO A 287 -2.20 -3.47 -4.48
N VAL A 288 -2.93 -3.56 -3.37
CA VAL A 288 -2.48 -4.19 -2.14
C VAL A 288 -3.02 -5.62 -2.10
N MET A 289 -2.24 -6.58 -2.57
CA MET A 289 -2.68 -7.97 -2.71
C MET A 289 -2.91 -8.67 -1.37
N SER A 290 -2.12 -8.32 -0.35
CA SER A 290 -2.22 -8.93 0.98
C SER A 290 -1.66 -8.04 2.07
N MET A 291 -2.10 -8.27 3.29
CA MET A 291 -1.52 -7.75 4.54
C MET A 291 -1.42 -8.88 5.56
N ALA A 292 -0.65 -8.67 6.61
CA ALA A 292 -0.48 -9.69 7.65
C ALA A 292 -0.87 -9.18 9.03
N ARG A 293 -1.14 -10.11 9.94
CA ARG A 293 -1.43 -9.87 11.35
C ARG A 293 -0.81 -10.96 12.21
N LYS A 294 -0.74 -10.70 13.52
CA LYS A 294 -0.41 -11.71 14.55
C LYS A 294 -1.59 -11.87 15.49
N ALA A 295 -2.03 -13.07 15.72
CA ALA A 295 -3.07 -13.35 16.72
C ALA A 295 -2.55 -13.05 18.14
N THR A 296 -3.33 -12.32 18.92
CA THR A 296 -2.98 -11.93 20.32
C THR A 296 -3.56 -12.89 21.36
N THR A 297 -4.45 -13.75 20.94
CA THR A 297 -5.12 -14.77 21.74
C THR A 297 -5.66 -15.86 20.83
N ASP A 298 -6.13 -16.97 21.39
CA ASP A 298 -6.84 -18.00 20.63
C ASP A 298 -8.15 -17.46 20.08
N VAL A 299 -8.32 -17.51 18.76
CA VAL A 299 -9.52 -17.00 18.07
C VAL A 299 -10.15 -18.13 17.23
N PRO A 300 -11.36 -18.57 17.58
CA PRO A 300 -12.12 -19.46 16.70
C PRO A 300 -12.59 -18.69 15.46
N LEU A 301 -12.28 -19.24 14.29
CA LEU A 301 -12.71 -18.72 12.99
C LEU A 301 -13.20 -19.89 12.13
N ARG A 302 -14.47 -19.90 11.77
CA ARG A 302 -15.16 -21.05 11.13
C ARG A 302 -14.97 -22.33 11.95
N ASP A 303 -14.45 -23.38 11.36
CA ASP A 303 -14.17 -24.69 12.01
C ASP A 303 -12.75 -24.80 12.58
N LYS A 304 -11.95 -23.73 12.50
CA LYS A 304 -10.54 -23.67 12.92
C LYS A 304 -10.38 -22.84 14.20
N VAL A 305 -9.22 -22.95 14.81
CA VAL A 305 -8.78 -22.07 15.90
C VAL A 305 -7.39 -21.54 15.56
N ILE A 306 -7.33 -20.24 15.30
CA ILE A 306 -6.06 -19.51 15.16
C ILE A 306 -5.53 -19.34 16.58
N ARG A 307 -4.32 -19.84 16.86
CA ARG A 307 -3.74 -19.80 18.20
C ARG A 307 -3.07 -18.46 18.48
N GLU A 308 -2.98 -18.12 19.77
CA GLU A 308 -2.17 -16.99 20.21
C GLU A 308 -0.74 -17.12 19.66
N GLY A 309 -0.27 -16.04 19.06
CA GLY A 309 1.04 -15.98 18.44
C GLY A 309 1.08 -16.37 16.96
N ASP A 310 0.06 -17.01 16.41
CA ASP A 310 0.05 -17.39 15.00
C ASP A 310 0.10 -16.17 14.07
N GLY A 311 0.85 -16.30 12.97
CA GLY A 311 0.81 -15.36 11.85
C GLY A 311 -0.42 -15.60 10.98
N VAL A 312 -0.97 -14.53 10.44
CA VAL A 312 -2.18 -14.57 9.61
C VAL A 312 -1.99 -13.69 8.38
N LEU A 313 -2.03 -14.28 7.19
CA LEU A 313 -1.98 -13.59 5.90
C LEU A 313 -3.40 -13.33 5.39
N LEU A 314 -3.76 -12.09 5.15
CA LEU A 314 -5.05 -11.65 4.64
C LEU A 314 -4.93 -11.43 3.13
N LEU A 315 -5.50 -12.30 2.31
CA LEU A 315 -5.44 -12.20 0.85
C LEU A 315 -6.54 -11.29 0.30
N TYR A 316 -6.29 -9.99 0.22
CA TYR A 316 -7.26 -9.02 -0.33
C TYR A 316 -7.59 -9.32 -1.79
N ALA A 317 -6.59 -9.75 -2.59
CA ALA A 317 -6.82 -10.15 -3.98
C ALA A 317 -7.77 -11.36 -4.12
N SER A 318 -7.83 -12.23 -3.11
CA SER A 318 -8.83 -13.30 -3.02
C SER A 318 -10.20 -12.75 -2.61
N ALA A 319 -10.25 -11.94 -1.55
CA ALA A 319 -11.48 -11.34 -1.03
C ALA A 319 -12.21 -10.48 -2.06
N ASN A 320 -11.47 -9.74 -2.88
CA ASN A 320 -12.00 -8.90 -3.96
C ASN A 320 -12.61 -9.72 -5.12
N ARG A 321 -12.45 -11.04 -5.11
CA ARG A 321 -13.09 -11.99 -6.04
C ARG A 321 -13.88 -13.06 -5.30
N ASP A 322 -14.43 -12.73 -4.11
CA ASP A 322 -15.28 -13.66 -3.35
C ASP A 322 -16.69 -13.73 -3.94
N GLU A 323 -17.09 -14.92 -4.37
CA GLU A 323 -18.38 -15.22 -4.98
C GLU A 323 -19.56 -15.04 -4.01
N ASP A 324 -19.31 -15.02 -2.70
CA ASP A 324 -20.33 -14.71 -1.69
C ASP A 324 -20.61 -13.19 -1.60
N ARG A 325 -19.74 -12.35 -2.14
CA ARG A 325 -19.83 -10.89 -2.08
C ARG A 325 -20.24 -10.26 -3.41
N TRP A 326 -19.72 -10.77 -4.54
CA TRP A 326 -19.95 -10.19 -5.86
C TRP A 326 -20.37 -11.27 -6.87
N ASP A 327 -21.26 -10.90 -7.78
CA ASP A 327 -21.55 -11.68 -8.95
C ASP A 327 -20.44 -11.53 -10.00
N ASP A 328 -20.20 -12.55 -10.81
CA ASP A 328 -19.28 -12.49 -11.96
C ASP A 328 -17.89 -11.93 -11.59
N VAL A 329 -17.30 -12.48 -10.53
CA VAL A 329 -16.11 -11.94 -9.83
C VAL A 329 -14.88 -11.76 -10.71
N ASP A 330 -14.74 -12.55 -11.79
CA ASP A 330 -13.61 -12.49 -12.71
C ASP A 330 -13.79 -11.43 -13.81
N SER A 331 -15.04 -10.99 -14.04
CA SER A 331 -15.34 -9.94 -15.02
C SER A 331 -14.96 -8.55 -14.49
N PHE A 332 -14.39 -7.74 -15.37
CA PHE A 332 -14.21 -6.31 -15.13
C PHE A 332 -15.47 -5.57 -15.60
N ASP A 333 -16.18 -4.92 -14.70
CA ASP A 333 -17.44 -4.22 -15.01
C ASP A 333 -17.52 -2.85 -14.34
N ILE A 334 -17.32 -1.77 -15.12
CA ILE A 334 -17.37 -0.40 -14.64
C ILE A 334 -18.75 0.08 -14.14
N ARG A 335 -19.76 -0.77 -14.24
CA ARG A 335 -21.12 -0.53 -13.71
C ARG A 335 -21.43 -1.37 -12.49
N ARG A 336 -20.44 -2.09 -11.98
CA ARG A 336 -20.60 -2.91 -10.79
C ARG A 336 -21.06 -2.05 -9.62
N PRO A 337 -22.18 -2.36 -8.97
CA PRO A 337 -22.59 -1.65 -7.77
C PRO A 337 -21.65 -2.04 -6.61
N ASP A 338 -21.25 -1.07 -5.82
CA ASP A 338 -20.46 -1.26 -4.59
C ASP A 338 -19.10 -1.96 -4.80
N ALA A 339 -18.42 -1.71 -5.94
CA ALA A 339 -17.08 -2.22 -6.21
C ALA A 339 -16.06 -1.70 -5.21
#